data_c8e6d2d0d4c2c298e0c30ba94fbca5d3
#
_entry.id   c8e6d2d0d4c2c298e0c30ba94fbca5d3
#
_cell.length_a   1.000
_cell.length_b   1.000
_cell.length_c   1.000
_cell.angle_alpha   90.00
_cell.angle_beta   90.00
_cell.angle_gamma   90.00
#
_symmetry.space_group_name_H-M   'P 1'
#
loop_
_entity.id
_entity.type
_entity.pdbx_description
1 polymer ?
#
loop_
_entity_poly.entity_id
_entity_poly.type
_entity_poly.pdbx_seq_one_letter_code
_entity_poly.pdbx_strand_id
1 'polypeptide(L)'
;MHEKNPLEACKKNIYLGVEKSIKDLQSIFKNTDDKDEKLKRFNQEALEVFQKLERESLKELESLKNNEEWENFTIAFYGETGAGKSTLIECLRMFFKEQSKIIQQERFRRLYAEKNHRGSGHALLELEKFQDGAIIGDGRSDFTTETKSYTLKHNNKTFTLLDVPGIEGSEQKVIYQISKATQKAHAIFYVTKTPNPPQKGEEGKRGTIEKIQKQLDSQTEVWAIFNKPINSPRAFKDGLIDENEKESLKILNKEMKNILGKHYMGYKAVSAQMAFYGLASALIPESDFYKNKQKFLEVFKEEE
;
A
#
# COMPACT_ATOMS: atom_id res chain seq x y z
N MET A 1 22.72 -14.32 -27.82
CA MET A 1 22.26 -12.97 -28.22
C MET A 1 21.17 -12.56 -27.25
N HIS A 2 21.47 -11.65 -26.31
CA HIS A 2 20.44 -11.12 -25.40
C HIS A 2 19.57 -10.13 -26.20
N GLU A 3 18.32 -10.48 -26.45
CA GLU A 3 17.33 -9.52 -26.95
C GLU A 3 17.23 -8.37 -25.93
N LYS A 4 17.63 -7.17 -26.34
CA LYS A 4 17.46 -5.97 -25.54
C LYS A 4 15.96 -5.75 -25.32
N ASN A 5 15.54 -5.74 -24.08
CA ASN A 5 14.15 -5.51 -23.67
C ASN A 5 13.60 -4.25 -24.40
N PRO A 6 12.54 -4.37 -25.23
CA PRO A 6 11.98 -3.26 -25.98
C PRO A 6 11.56 -2.07 -25.08
N LEU A 7 11.23 -2.35 -23.84
CA LEU A 7 10.86 -1.37 -22.84
C LEU A 7 12.04 -0.50 -22.40
N GLU A 8 13.24 -1.06 -22.24
CA GLU A 8 14.45 -0.31 -21.91
C GLU A 8 14.86 0.63 -23.06
N ALA A 9 14.72 0.17 -24.30
CA ALA A 9 15.00 1.00 -25.45
C ALA A 9 14.01 2.17 -25.54
N CYS A 10 12.72 1.95 -25.25
CA CYS A 10 11.69 2.97 -25.23
C CYS A 10 11.96 4.02 -24.12
N LYS A 11 12.25 3.56 -22.89
CA LYS A 11 12.62 4.44 -21.76
C LYS A 11 13.80 5.34 -22.09
N LYS A 12 14.86 4.75 -22.66
CA LYS A 12 16.07 5.50 -23.06
C LYS A 12 15.77 6.55 -24.12
N ASN A 13 14.90 6.24 -25.08
CA ASN A 13 14.52 7.18 -26.13
C ASN A 13 13.68 8.34 -25.59
N ILE A 14 12.75 8.09 -24.67
CA ILE A 14 11.96 9.14 -23.99
C ILE A 14 12.89 10.05 -23.19
N TYR A 15 13.80 9.50 -22.39
CA TYR A 15 14.78 10.25 -21.60
C TYR A 15 15.61 11.18 -22.49
N LEU A 16 16.22 10.64 -23.54
CA LEU A 16 17.04 11.41 -24.47
C LEU A 16 16.22 12.48 -25.23
N GLY A 17 14.97 12.19 -25.56
CA GLY A 17 14.06 13.13 -26.21
C GLY A 17 13.71 14.32 -25.31
N VAL A 18 13.41 14.08 -24.05
CA VAL A 18 13.11 15.13 -23.05
C VAL A 18 14.35 15.97 -22.77
N GLU A 19 15.51 15.33 -22.50
CA GLU A 19 16.77 16.02 -22.25
C GLU A 19 17.16 16.93 -23.43
N LYS A 20 17.01 16.44 -24.68
CA LYS A 20 17.27 17.21 -25.87
C LYS A 20 16.32 18.42 -25.99
N SER A 21 15.00 18.20 -25.76
CA SER A 21 14.02 19.29 -25.87
C SER A 21 14.28 20.39 -24.83
N ILE A 22 14.68 20.05 -23.62
CA ILE A 22 15.05 21.01 -22.58
C ILE A 22 16.29 21.81 -22.98
N LYS A 23 17.33 21.15 -23.51
CA LYS A 23 18.56 21.82 -24.00
C LYS A 23 18.29 22.73 -25.19
N ASP A 24 17.44 22.32 -26.14
CA ASP A 24 17.06 23.10 -27.27
C ASP A 24 16.31 24.39 -26.83
N LEU A 25 15.37 24.28 -25.88
CA LEU A 25 14.69 25.45 -25.30
C LEU A 25 15.66 26.38 -24.57
N GLN A 26 16.57 25.87 -23.76
CA GLN A 26 17.59 26.71 -23.08
C GLN A 26 18.50 27.46 -24.08
N SER A 27 18.84 26.85 -25.22
CA SER A 27 19.68 27.46 -26.23
C SER A 27 19.03 28.69 -26.85
N ILE A 28 17.69 28.71 -27.01
CA ILE A 28 16.91 29.82 -27.51
C ILE A 28 17.07 31.05 -26.60
N PHE A 29 17.00 30.87 -25.28
CA PHE A 29 17.11 31.95 -24.29
C PHE A 29 18.55 32.41 -24.03
N LYS A 30 19.56 31.60 -24.35
CA LYS A 30 20.99 31.94 -24.20
C LYS A 30 21.55 32.76 -25.32
N ASN A 31 21.01 32.64 -26.54
CA ASN A 31 21.58 33.20 -27.77
C ASN A 31 20.99 34.56 -28.18
N THR A 32 20.36 35.31 -27.28
CA THR A 32 19.80 36.61 -27.60
C THR A 32 20.85 37.71 -27.45
N ASP A 33 21.35 38.17 -28.58
CA ASP A 33 22.21 39.37 -28.71
C ASP A 33 21.35 40.63 -28.64
N ASP A 34 20.52 40.75 -27.62
CA ASP A 34 19.55 41.81 -27.49
C ASP A 34 20.14 43.07 -26.87
N LYS A 35 19.95 44.21 -27.56
CA LYS A 35 20.29 45.52 -27.07
C LYS A 35 19.25 46.09 -26.13
N ASP A 36 18.10 45.43 -25.95
CA ASP A 36 17.02 45.84 -25.03
C ASP A 36 17.18 45.21 -23.65
N GLU A 37 17.41 46.07 -22.66
CA GLU A 37 17.59 45.61 -21.25
C GLU A 37 16.37 44.93 -20.69
N LYS A 38 15.15 45.27 -21.14
CA LYS A 38 13.92 44.59 -20.66
C LYS A 38 13.85 43.16 -21.18
N LEU A 39 14.25 42.97 -22.44
CA LEU A 39 14.28 41.67 -23.08
C LEU A 39 15.38 40.78 -22.48
N LYS A 40 16.54 41.36 -22.17
CA LYS A 40 17.59 40.66 -21.41
C LYS A 40 17.11 40.16 -20.05
N ARG A 41 16.42 41.02 -19.32
CA ARG A 41 15.89 40.64 -18.00
C ARG A 41 14.83 39.55 -18.10
N PHE A 42 13.91 39.66 -19.06
CA PHE A 42 12.92 38.64 -19.34
C PHE A 42 13.57 37.27 -19.69
N ASN A 43 14.56 37.27 -20.57
CA ASN A 43 15.28 36.09 -20.99
C ASN A 43 16.04 35.44 -19.82
N GLN A 44 16.59 36.23 -18.91
CA GLN A 44 17.26 35.74 -17.72
C GLN A 44 16.30 35.12 -16.75
N GLU A 45 15.15 35.75 -16.45
CA GLU A 45 14.07 35.20 -15.61
C GLU A 45 13.50 33.90 -16.21
N ALA A 46 13.27 33.87 -17.53
CA ALA A 46 12.83 32.69 -18.25
C ALA A 46 13.85 31.54 -18.15
N LEU A 47 15.14 31.84 -18.31
CA LEU A 47 16.22 30.85 -18.19
C LEU A 47 16.28 30.22 -16.78
N GLU A 48 16.11 31.02 -15.73
CA GLU A 48 16.07 30.54 -14.35
C GLU A 48 14.88 29.58 -14.11
N VAL A 49 13.70 29.92 -14.62
CA VAL A 49 12.51 29.08 -14.55
C VAL A 49 12.74 27.77 -15.31
N PHE A 50 13.30 27.81 -16.51
CA PHE A 50 13.62 26.62 -17.30
C PHE A 50 14.69 25.75 -16.64
N GLN A 51 15.71 26.33 -16.02
CA GLN A 51 16.73 25.59 -15.26
C GLN A 51 16.16 24.90 -14.01
N LYS A 52 15.15 25.52 -13.39
CA LYS A 52 14.44 24.90 -12.28
C LYS A 52 13.59 23.73 -12.75
N LEU A 53 12.82 23.91 -13.82
CA LEU A 53 12.02 22.86 -14.45
C LEU A 53 12.90 21.71 -14.96
N GLU A 54 14.06 21.99 -15.52
CA GLU A 54 15.04 20.98 -15.93
C GLU A 54 15.46 20.11 -14.76
N ARG A 55 15.88 20.73 -13.65
CA ARG A 55 16.31 19.99 -12.44
C ARG A 55 15.21 19.12 -11.86
N GLU A 56 13.97 19.62 -11.84
CA GLU A 56 12.81 18.87 -11.37
C GLU A 56 12.49 17.72 -12.34
N SER A 57 12.45 17.98 -13.65
CA SER A 57 12.17 16.96 -14.66
C SER A 57 13.26 15.90 -14.78
N LEU A 58 14.54 16.27 -14.67
CA LEU A 58 15.65 15.32 -14.68
C LEU A 58 15.64 14.45 -13.41
N LYS A 59 15.30 15.04 -12.26
CA LYS A 59 15.15 14.27 -11.01
C LYS A 59 14.00 13.28 -11.10
N GLU A 60 12.86 13.67 -11.68
CA GLU A 60 11.72 12.77 -11.93
C GLU A 60 12.11 11.67 -12.95
N LEU A 61 12.80 12.02 -14.04
CA LEU A 61 13.29 11.05 -15.02
C LEU A 61 14.36 10.09 -14.44
N GLU A 62 15.20 10.57 -13.55
CA GLU A 62 16.19 9.73 -12.86
C GLU A 62 15.53 8.79 -11.85
N SER A 63 14.49 9.27 -11.15
CA SER A 63 13.60 8.44 -10.36
C SER A 63 12.93 7.35 -11.22
N LEU A 64 12.44 7.69 -12.41
CA LEU A 64 11.88 6.74 -13.36
C LEU A 64 12.91 5.73 -13.91
N LYS A 65 14.16 6.15 -14.09
CA LYS A 65 15.26 5.29 -14.59
C LYS A 65 15.77 4.32 -13.53
N ASN A 66 15.82 4.77 -12.28
CA ASN A 66 16.29 3.97 -11.14
C ASN A 66 15.20 3.08 -10.54
N ASN A 67 13.95 3.23 -10.99
CA ASN A 67 12.86 2.34 -10.61
C ASN A 67 12.99 1.05 -11.41
N GLU A 68 13.71 0.06 -10.86
CA GLU A 68 13.59 -1.35 -11.22
C GLU A 68 12.14 -1.85 -11.11
N GLU A 69 11.25 -1.00 -10.61
CA GLU A 69 9.85 -1.21 -10.24
C GLU A 69 8.88 -1.18 -11.43
N TRP A 70 9.28 -0.75 -12.61
CA TRP A 70 8.41 -0.83 -13.80
C TRP A 70 8.06 -2.27 -14.19
N GLU A 71 8.80 -3.25 -13.67
CA GLU A 71 8.49 -4.67 -13.85
C GLU A 71 7.53 -5.20 -12.77
N ASN A 72 7.41 -4.53 -11.62
CA ASN A 72 6.62 -4.98 -10.49
C ASN A 72 5.79 -3.83 -9.89
N PHE A 73 4.49 -3.82 -10.19
CA PHE A 73 3.56 -2.88 -9.55
C PHE A 73 3.56 -3.08 -8.03
N THR A 74 3.83 -2.02 -7.27
CA THR A 74 3.99 -2.08 -5.81
C THR A 74 2.87 -1.33 -5.11
N ILE A 75 2.21 -1.98 -4.15
CA ILE A 75 1.16 -1.42 -3.30
C ILE A 75 1.65 -1.39 -1.86
N ALA A 76 1.66 -0.23 -1.22
CA ALA A 76 2.01 -0.10 0.19
C ALA A 76 0.76 0.11 1.05
N PHE A 77 0.67 -0.63 2.17
CA PHE A 77 -0.43 -0.55 3.12
C PHE A 77 -0.04 0.30 4.31
N TYR A 78 -0.68 1.46 4.43
CA TYR A 78 -0.51 2.42 5.52
C TYR A 78 -1.73 2.43 6.41
N GLY A 79 -1.60 2.93 7.62
CA GLY A 79 -2.70 3.13 8.56
C GLY A 79 -2.27 2.87 10.00
N GLU A 80 -3.17 3.15 10.92
CA GLU A 80 -2.98 2.97 12.35
C GLU A 80 -2.67 1.51 12.73
N THR A 81 -2.05 1.33 13.88
CA THR A 81 -1.90 0.00 14.47
C THR A 81 -3.29 -0.62 14.71
N GLY A 82 -3.44 -1.89 14.34
CA GLY A 82 -4.73 -2.57 14.48
C GLY A 82 -5.80 -2.17 13.45
N ALA A 83 -5.48 -1.38 12.41
CA ALA A 83 -6.41 -1.06 11.32
C ALA A 83 -6.70 -2.25 10.38
N GLY A 84 -5.97 -3.37 10.54
CA GLY A 84 -6.16 -4.59 9.77
C GLY A 84 -5.37 -4.65 8.45
N LYS A 85 -4.26 -3.91 8.35
CA LYS A 85 -3.34 -3.96 7.20
C LYS A 85 -2.87 -5.38 6.91
N SER A 86 -2.27 -6.02 7.91
CA SER A 86 -1.77 -7.41 7.79
C SER A 86 -2.89 -8.42 7.51
N THR A 87 -4.11 -8.16 8.00
CA THR A 87 -5.28 -9.02 7.70
C THR A 87 -5.67 -8.90 6.22
N LEU A 88 -5.71 -7.67 5.68
CA LEU A 88 -5.97 -7.45 4.24
C LEU A 88 -4.91 -8.12 3.37
N ILE A 89 -3.64 -7.95 3.73
CA ILE A 89 -2.52 -8.58 3.02
C ILE A 89 -2.64 -10.10 3.07
N GLU A 90 -2.96 -10.68 4.22
CA GLU A 90 -3.16 -12.12 4.37
C GLU A 90 -4.31 -12.64 3.49
N CYS A 91 -5.42 -11.90 3.42
CA CYS A 91 -6.51 -12.21 2.49
C CYS A 91 -6.06 -12.20 1.03
N LEU A 92 -5.29 -11.17 0.62
CA LEU A 92 -4.79 -11.07 -0.75
C LEU A 92 -3.79 -12.19 -1.07
N ARG A 93 -2.91 -12.56 -0.15
CA ARG A 93 -1.99 -13.69 -0.29
C ARG A 93 -2.73 -15.01 -0.52
N MET A 94 -3.81 -15.25 0.23
CA MET A 94 -4.66 -16.45 0.06
C MET A 94 -5.44 -16.40 -1.25
N PHE A 95 -6.08 -15.27 -1.56
CA PHE A 95 -6.90 -15.09 -2.75
C PHE A 95 -6.10 -15.26 -4.04
N PHE A 96 -4.94 -14.64 -4.14
CA PHE A 96 -4.04 -14.75 -5.29
C PHE A 96 -3.13 -15.99 -5.24
N LYS A 97 -3.30 -16.87 -4.26
CA LYS A 97 -2.51 -18.11 -4.12
C LYS A 97 -1.00 -17.84 -4.15
N GLU A 98 -0.57 -16.90 -3.35
CA GLU A 98 0.84 -16.51 -3.23
C GLU A 98 1.68 -17.73 -2.86
N GLN A 99 2.82 -17.94 -3.56
CA GLN A 99 3.57 -19.19 -3.51
C GLN A 99 4.06 -19.53 -2.09
N SER A 100 4.55 -18.56 -1.33
CA SER A 100 5.01 -18.83 0.02
C SER A 100 3.84 -19.18 0.96
N LYS A 101 2.65 -18.62 0.70
CA LYS A 101 1.43 -18.94 1.43
C LYS A 101 0.95 -20.37 1.17
N ILE A 102 1.01 -20.83 -0.08
CA ILE A 102 0.69 -22.22 -0.43
C ILE A 102 1.62 -23.18 0.32
N ILE A 103 2.93 -22.92 0.27
CA ILE A 103 3.94 -23.73 0.96
C ILE A 103 3.68 -23.74 2.49
N GLN A 104 3.31 -22.60 3.06
CA GLN A 104 2.96 -22.46 4.46
C GLN A 104 1.75 -23.34 4.83
N GLN A 105 0.67 -23.30 4.02
CA GLN A 105 -0.54 -24.10 4.25
C GLN A 105 -0.27 -25.60 4.07
N GLU A 106 0.56 -26.02 3.13
CA GLU A 106 0.97 -27.41 2.96
C GLU A 106 1.78 -27.91 4.16
N ARG A 107 2.69 -27.09 4.67
CA ARG A 107 3.46 -27.41 5.87
C ARG A 107 2.56 -27.53 7.10
N PHE A 108 1.58 -26.64 7.26
CA PHE A 108 0.57 -26.74 8.30
C PHE A 108 -0.17 -28.09 8.23
N ARG A 109 -0.67 -28.49 7.06
CA ARG A 109 -1.42 -29.75 6.89
C ARG A 109 -0.57 -30.97 7.25
N ARG A 110 0.72 -30.99 6.86
CA ARG A 110 1.64 -32.07 7.23
C ARG A 110 1.83 -32.14 8.75
N LEU A 111 2.19 -31.03 9.37
CA LEU A 111 2.38 -30.97 10.83
C LEU A 111 1.10 -31.31 11.59
N TYR A 112 -0.05 -30.89 11.09
CA TYR A 112 -1.34 -31.22 11.69
C TYR A 112 -1.63 -32.73 11.62
N ALA A 113 -1.35 -33.38 10.51
CA ALA A 113 -1.49 -34.83 10.37
C ALA A 113 -0.53 -35.60 11.30
N GLU A 114 0.71 -35.13 11.46
CA GLU A 114 1.70 -35.72 12.37
C GLU A 114 1.32 -35.55 13.85
N LYS A 115 0.70 -34.40 14.22
CA LYS A 115 0.24 -34.12 15.60
C LYS A 115 -0.77 -35.15 16.07
N ASN A 116 -1.68 -35.60 15.21
CA ASN A 116 -2.68 -36.60 15.56
C ASN A 116 -2.08 -37.97 15.99
N HIS A 117 -0.77 -38.14 15.69
CA HIS A 117 -0.02 -39.35 16.06
C HIS A 117 0.96 -39.17 17.25
N ARG A 118 1.28 -37.93 17.66
CA ARG A 118 2.38 -37.63 18.60
C ARG A 118 2.07 -36.54 19.63
N GLY A 119 0.99 -36.46 20.25
CA GLY A 119 0.56 -35.62 21.38
C GLY A 119 1.58 -34.74 22.14
N SER A 120 2.42 -33.89 21.51
CA SER A 120 3.38 -33.02 22.20
C SER A 120 3.03 -31.55 22.08
N GLY A 121 3.12 -30.79 23.19
CA GLY A 121 2.88 -29.33 23.21
C GLY A 121 3.79 -28.49 22.25
N HIS A 122 4.97 -29.01 21.93
CA HIS A 122 5.89 -28.37 20.97
C HIS A 122 5.30 -28.32 19.53
N ALA A 123 4.55 -29.36 19.15
CA ALA A 123 3.89 -29.42 17.85
C ALA A 123 2.79 -28.36 17.69
N LEU A 124 2.13 -27.94 18.77
CA LEU A 124 1.13 -26.87 18.72
C LEU A 124 1.74 -25.51 18.44
N LEU A 125 2.85 -25.17 19.10
CA LEU A 125 3.57 -23.91 18.87
C LEU A 125 4.13 -23.82 17.43
N GLU A 126 4.49 -24.93 16.82
CA GLU A 126 4.89 -24.96 15.42
C GLU A 126 3.70 -24.76 14.49
N LEU A 127 2.56 -25.37 14.76
CA LEU A 127 1.33 -25.18 13.97
C LEU A 127 0.86 -23.73 13.95
N GLU A 128 0.96 -23.02 15.08
CA GLU A 128 0.60 -21.61 15.18
C GLU A 128 1.39 -20.72 14.20
N LYS A 129 2.65 -21.07 13.95
CA LYS A 129 3.50 -20.32 12.98
C LYS A 129 3.08 -20.51 11.53
N PHE A 130 2.41 -21.61 11.20
CA PHE A 130 2.02 -21.97 9.84
C PHE A 130 0.52 -21.86 9.57
N GLN A 131 -0.31 -21.61 10.59
CA GLN A 131 -1.74 -21.41 10.37
C GLN A 131 -2.01 -20.16 9.54
N ASP A 132 -3.18 -20.11 8.89
CA ASP A 132 -3.66 -18.89 8.26
C ASP A 132 -3.88 -17.83 9.34
N GLY A 133 -3.44 -16.61 9.05
CA GLY A 133 -3.46 -15.52 10.01
C GLY A 133 -2.19 -15.36 10.86
N ALA A 134 -1.16 -16.20 10.68
CA ALA A 134 0.09 -16.09 11.45
C ALA A 134 0.79 -14.70 11.33
N ILE A 135 0.52 -13.94 10.27
CA ILE A 135 1.02 -12.57 10.11
C ILE A 135 0.10 -11.52 10.76
N ILE A 136 -1.11 -11.91 11.16
CA ILE A 136 -2.07 -11.02 11.80
C ILE A 136 -1.66 -10.88 13.27
N GLY A 137 -1.35 -9.67 13.69
CA GLY A 137 -1.01 -9.38 15.08
C GLY A 137 -2.22 -9.54 16.02
N ASP A 138 -1.93 -9.75 17.27
CA ASP A 138 -2.90 -9.82 18.37
C ASP A 138 -3.39 -8.44 18.85
N GLY A 139 -3.10 -7.38 18.07
CA GLY A 139 -3.47 -6.00 18.39
C GLY A 139 -2.46 -5.26 19.28
N ARG A 140 -1.34 -5.89 19.65
CA ARG A 140 -0.26 -5.19 20.38
C ARG A 140 0.52 -4.27 19.45
N SER A 141 0.99 -3.14 19.99
CA SER A 141 1.59 -2.04 19.23
C SER A 141 2.87 -2.41 18.46
N ASP A 142 3.55 -3.47 18.83
CA ASP A 142 4.90 -3.77 18.36
C ASP A 142 4.99 -4.96 17.39
N PHE A 143 3.85 -5.43 16.86
CA PHE A 143 3.84 -6.65 16.04
C PHE A 143 4.53 -6.49 14.69
N THR A 144 4.38 -5.33 14.03
CA THR A 144 5.04 -5.05 12.75
C THR A 144 6.04 -3.92 12.94
N THR A 145 7.29 -4.26 13.24
CA THR A 145 8.38 -3.29 13.44
C THR A 145 9.17 -3.00 12.17
N GLU A 146 9.05 -3.85 11.16
CA GLU A 146 9.75 -3.74 9.89
C GLU A 146 8.81 -3.95 8.70
N THR A 147 9.06 -3.25 7.61
CA THR A 147 8.30 -3.43 6.36
C THR A 147 8.53 -4.83 5.82
N LYS A 148 7.45 -5.60 5.65
CA LYS A 148 7.47 -6.92 5.01
C LYS A 148 6.97 -6.82 3.58
N SER A 149 7.54 -7.62 2.68
CA SER A 149 7.22 -7.63 1.26
C SER A 149 6.69 -8.99 0.85
N TYR A 150 5.61 -8.99 0.05
CA TYR A 150 4.97 -10.19 -0.50
C TYR A 150 4.76 -10.02 -2.00
N THR A 151 5.26 -10.98 -2.77
CA THR A 151 5.17 -10.95 -4.24
C THR A 151 4.07 -11.88 -4.72
N LEU A 152 3.10 -11.32 -5.45
CA LEU A 152 1.95 -12.03 -5.96
C LEU A 152 1.98 -12.05 -7.49
N LYS A 153 1.29 -13.06 -8.06
CA LYS A 153 1.14 -13.19 -9.52
C LYS A 153 -0.34 -13.30 -9.87
N HIS A 154 -0.76 -12.53 -10.87
CA HIS A 154 -2.10 -12.60 -11.41
C HIS A 154 -2.08 -12.28 -12.91
N ASN A 155 -2.72 -13.12 -13.75
CA ASN A 155 -2.78 -12.94 -15.21
C ASN A 155 -1.40 -12.65 -15.83
N ASN A 156 -0.38 -13.44 -15.48
CA ASN A 156 1.02 -13.30 -15.92
C ASN A 156 1.69 -11.97 -15.54
N LYS A 157 1.06 -11.17 -14.67
CA LYS A 157 1.66 -9.97 -14.10
C LYS A 157 2.09 -10.22 -12.67
N THR A 158 3.19 -9.62 -12.27
CA THR A 158 3.71 -9.68 -10.91
C THR A 158 3.46 -8.35 -10.23
N PHE A 159 3.06 -8.39 -8.97
CA PHE A 159 2.92 -7.20 -8.13
C PHE A 159 3.37 -7.48 -6.69
N THR A 160 3.75 -6.46 -5.99
CA THR A 160 4.32 -6.54 -4.64
C THR A 160 3.42 -5.81 -3.64
N LEU A 161 3.14 -6.44 -2.52
CA LEU A 161 2.48 -5.81 -1.37
C LEU A 161 3.52 -5.50 -0.30
N LEU A 162 3.50 -4.30 0.24
CA LEU A 162 4.33 -3.86 1.36
C LEU A 162 3.47 -3.69 2.61
N ASP A 163 3.69 -4.51 3.63
CA ASP A 163 3.11 -4.34 4.96
C ASP A 163 3.98 -3.38 5.76
N VAL A 164 3.52 -2.14 5.90
CA VAL A 164 4.28 -1.07 6.55
C VAL A 164 3.89 -1.00 8.03
N PRO A 165 4.85 -0.76 8.96
CA PRO A 165 4.56 -0.54 10.38
C PRO A 165 3.47 0.52 10.60
N GLY A 166 2.75 0.43 11.72
CA GLY A 166 1.73 1.43 12.09
C GLY A 166 2.33 2.83 12.22
N ILE A 167 1.60 3.83 11.73
CA ILE A 167 2.08 5.21 11.58
C ILE A 167 2.22 5.95 12.93
N GLU A 168 1.67 5.39 13.98
CA GLU A 168 1.70 5.99 15.34
C GLU A 168 3.09 5.91 16.00
N GLY A 169 3.98 5.08 15.48
CA GLY A 169 5.35 4.96 15.98
C GLY A 169 6.13 6.27 15.79
N SER A 170 6.54 6.88 16.91
CA SER A 170 7.39 8.08 16.92
C SER A 170 8.86 7.79 16.66
N GLU A 171 9.25 6.54 16.54
CA GLU A 171 10.62 6.12 16.34
C GLU A 171 11.12 6.50 14.95
N GLN A 172 12.30 7.10 14.88
CA GLN A 172 12.95 7.48 13.63
C GLN A 172 13.09 6.32 12.65
N LYS A 173 13.28 5.09 13.15
CA LYS A 173 13.35 3.87 12.36
C LYS A 173 12.04 3.60 11.60
N VAL A 174 10.89 3.79 12.26
CA VAL A 174 9.56 3.61 11.65
C VAL A 174 9.31 4.66 10.58
N ILE A 175 9.62 5.92 10.85
CA ILE A 175 9.49 7.03 9.88
C ILE A 175 10.35 6.77 8.63
N TYR A 176 11.56 6.28 8.80
CA TYR A 176 12.44 5.92 7.69
C TYR A 176 11.86 4.77 6.84
N GLN A 177 11.33 3.73 7.47
CA GLN A 177 10.70 2.61 6.78
C GLN A 177 9.46 3.04 5.97
N ILE A 178 8.62 3.89 6.57
CA ILE A 178 7.48 4.50 5.90
C ILE A 178 7.96 5.28 4.66
N SER A 179 8.96 6.16 4.82
CA SER A 179 9.50 6.95 3.71
C SER A 179 10.02 6.08 2.57
N LYS A 180 10.82 5.07 2.90
CA LYS A 180 11.38 4.13 1.91
C LYS A 180 10.30 3.32 1.19
N ALA A 181 9.24 2.91 1.89
CA ALA A 181 8.13 2.19 1.29
C ALA A 181 7.28 3.10 0.39
N THR A 182 7.06 4.38 0.78
CA THR A 182 6.32 5.36 -0.03
C THR A 182 7.02 5.65 -1.34
N GLN A 183 8.34 5.82 -1.32
CA GLN A 183 9.14 6.08 -2.52
C GLN A 183 9.09 4.93 -3.54
N LYS A 184 8.80 3.72 -3.10
CA LYS A 184 8.69 2.52 -3.95
C LYS A 184 7.28 2.20 -4.39
N ALA A 185 6.27 2.81 -3.78
CA ALA A 185 4.88 2.46 -4.00
C ALA A 185 4.29 3.19 -5.21
N HIS A 186 3.69 2.44 -6.13
CA HIS A 186 2.85 2.98 -7.21
C HIS A 186 1.46 3.32 -6.71
N ALA A 187 0.97 2.56 -5.71
CA ALA A 187 -0.27 2.84 -5.03
C ALA A 187 -0.11 2.70 -3.52
N ILE A 188 -0.81 3.55 -2.78
CA ILE A 188 -0.88 3.52 -1.32
C ILE A 188 -2.32 3.24 -0.91
N PHE A 189 -2.52 2.22 -0.09
CA PHE A 189 -3.77 1.93 0.57
C PHE A 189 -3.71 2.41 2.01
N TYR A 190 -4.33 3.55 2.29
CA TYR A 190 -4.51 4.05 3.64
C TYR A 190 -5.67 3.31 4.31
N VAL A 191 -5.35 2.38 5.21
CA VAL A 191 -6.32 1.50 5.88
C VAL A 191 -6.74 2.13 7.21
N THR A 192 -8.03 2.29 7.42
CA THR A 192 -8.62 2.76 8.68
C THR A 192 -9.75 1.84 9.12
N LYS A 193 -9.92 1.65 10.42
CA LYS A 193 -11.04 0.91 11.02
C LYS A 193 -12.23 1.80 11.38
N THR A 194 -12.06 3.11 11.26
CA THR A 194 -13.10 4.10 11.52
C THR A 194 -13.36 4.92 10.27
N PRO A 195 -14.62 5.29 9.96
CA PRO A 195 -14.94 6.09 8.78
C PRO A 195 -14.62 7.58 8.95
N ASN A 196 -13.86 7.94 9.98
CA ASN A 196 -13.55 9.33 10.30
C ASN A 196 -12.32 9.83 9.52
N PRO A 197 -12.24 11.14 9.26
CA PRO A 197 -11.03 11.75 8.73
C PRO A 197 -9.83 11.46 9.62
N PRO A 198 -8.63 11.25 9.04
CA PRO A 198 -7.41 11.11 9.82
C PRO A 198 -7.16 12.37 10.65
N GLN A 199 -6.52 12.22 11.81
CA GLN A 199 -6.20 13.35 12.67
C GLN A 199 -5.33 14.36 11.90
N LYS A 200 -5.79 15.62 11.90
CA LYS A 200 -5.00 16.74 11.41
C LYS A 200 -3.84 16.96 12.35
N GLY A 201 -2.69 17.38 11.80
CA GLY A 201 -1.57 17.80 12.65
C GLY A 201 -1.96 18.99 13.52
N GLU A 202 -1.51 18.99 14.75
CA GLU A 202 -1.56 20.17 15.62
C GLU A 202 -0.48 21.18 15.19
N GLU A 203 -0.59 22.42 15.67
CA GLU A 203 0.39 23.48 15.38
C GLU A 203 1.81 23.00 15.68
N GLY A 204 2.64 22.88 14.65
CA GLY A 204 4.01 22.33 14.73
C GLY A 204 4.17 20.82 14.57
N LYS A 205 3.07 20.01 14.54
CA LYS A 205 3.12 18.57 14.31
C LYS A 205 2.22 18.20 13.13
N ARG A 206 2.81 17.65 12.08
CA ARG A 206 2.06 17.19 10.91
C ARG A 206 1.24 15.94 11.20
N GLY A 207 0.02 15.92 10.70
CA GLY A 207 -0.82 14.74 10.69
C GLY A 207 -0.24 13.62 9.81
N THR A 208 -0.80 12.45 9.94
CA THR A 208 -0.36 11.24 9.23
C THR A 208 -0.41 11.38 7.70
N ILE A 209 -1.52 11.89 7.17
CA ILE A 209 -1.72 12.04 5.72
C ILE A 209 -0.81 13.11 5.12
N GLU A 210 -0.57 14.19 5.86
CA GLU A 210 0.37 15.26 5.45
C GLU A 210 1.82 14.77 5.42
N LYS A 211 2.18 13.80 6.28
CA LYS A 211 3.49 13.13 6.22
C LYS A 211 3.61 12.27 4.97
N ILE A 212 2.55 11.53 4.62
CA ILE A 212 2.50 10.73 3.39
C ILE A 212 2.60 11.67 2.18
N GLN A 213 1.77 12.72 2.10
CA GLN A 213 1.72 13.67 1.00
C GLN A 213 3.10 14.20 0.59
N LYS A 214 3.96 14.50 1.56
CA LYS A 214 5.30 15.03 1.29
C LYS A 214 6.27 14.04 0.65
N GLN A 215 5.94 12.79 0.69
CA GLN A 215 6.79 11.71 0.21
C GLN A 215 6.25 11.07 -1.06
N LEU A 216 5.07 11.53 -1.52
CA LEU A 216 4.47 11.00 -2.75
C LEU A 216 5.30 11.41 -3.96
N ASP A 217 5.54 10.46 -4.82
CA ASP A 217 6.02 10.72 -6.17
C ASP A 217 4.88 11.26 -7.05
N SER A 218 5.21 11.90 -8.16
CA SER A 218 4.24 12.60 -9.03
C SER A 218 3.09 11.71 -9.53
N GLN A 219 3.30 10.40 -9.59
CA GLN A 219 2.36 9.42 -10.13
C GLN A 219 1.75 8.48 -9.08
N THR A 220 2.14 8.57 -7.80
CA THR A 220 1.64 7.67 -6.77
C THR A 220 0.15 7.91 -6.51
N GLU A 221 -0.65 6.86 -6.62
CA GLU A 221 -2.07 6.87 -6.29
C GLU A 221 -2.31 6.57 -4.80
N VAL A 222 -3.26 7.26 -4.17
CA VAL A 222 -3.66 7.01 -2.77
C VAL A 222 -5.14 6.68 -2.70
N TRP A 223 -5.45 5.54 -2.11
CA TRP A 223 -6.80 5.06 -1.86
C TRP A 223 -7.05 4.97 -0.35
N ALA A 224 -8.21 5.45 0.12
CA ALA A 224 -8.63 5.17 1.48
C ALA A 224 -9.39 3.83 1.51
N ILE A 225 -9.00 2.95 2.46
CA ILE A 225 -9.66 1.66 2.67
C ILE A 225 -10.31 1.67 4.05
N PHE A 226 -11.61 1.84 4.10
CA PHE A 226 -12.36 1.64 5.33
C PHE A 226 -12.52 0.14 5.57
N ASN A 227 -11.73 -0.40 6.49
CA ASN A 227 -11.76 -1.80 6.88
C ASN A 227 -12.67 -1.96 8.09
N LYS A 228 -13.96 -2.17 7.85
CA LYS A 228 -14.96 -2.27 8.91
C LYS A 228 -14.77 -3.55 9.73
N PRO A 229 -14.57 -3.45 11.06
CA PRO A 229 -14.56 -4.61 11.93
C PRO A 229 -15.99 -5.18 12.04
N ILE A 230 -16.14 -6.46 11.77
CA ILE A 230 -17.42 -7.18 11.89
C ILE A 230 -17.27 -8.24 12.99
N ASN A 231 -17.72 -7.93 14.18
CA ASN A 231 -17.60 -8.81 15.34
C ASN A 231 -18.70 -9.88 15.43
N SER A 232 -19.77 -9.71 14.66
CA SER A 232 -20.90 -10.64 14.62
C SER A 232 -21.45 -10.77 13.21
N PRO A 233 -21.77 -12.00 12.76
CA PRO A 233 -22.39 -12.21 11.45
C PRO A 233 -23.69 -11.40 11.25
N ARG A 234 -24.46 -11.21 12.31
CA ARG A 234 -25.72 -10.45 12.30
C ARG A 234 -25.53 -8.98 11.93
N ALA A 235 -24.36 -8.40 12.20
CA ALA A 235 -24.05 -7.01 11.86
C ALA A 235 -23.94 -6.78 10.34
N PHE A 236 -23.97 -7.84 9.54
CA PHE A 236 -23.88 -7.77 8.08
C PHE A 236 -25.26 -7.78 7.37
N LYS A 237 -26.36 -8.10 8.09
CA LYS A 237 -27.70 -8.24 7.49
C LYS A 237 -28.18 -7.00 6.72
N ASP A 238 -27.80 -5.81 7.19
CA ASP A 238 -28.18 -4.53 6.60
C ASP A 238 -27.11 -3.97 5.63
N GLY A 239 -26.17 -4.82 5.20
CA GLY A 239 -25.06 -4.45 4.34
C GLY A 239 -23.79 -4.06 5.10
N LEU A 240 -22.71 -3.83 4.34
CA LEU A 240 -21.39 -3.55 4.93
C LEU A 240 -21.33 -2.17 5.60
N ILE A 241 -22.09 -1.19 5.14
CA ILE A 241 -22.01 0.22 5.58
C ILE A 241 -23.40 0.74 5.86
N ASP A 242 -23.61 1.29 7.06
CA ASP A 242 -24.84 1.99 7.44
C ASP A 242 -24.85 3.46 6.95
N GLU A 243 -26.00 4.16 7.11
CA GLU A 243 -26.16 5.54 6.63
C GLU A 243 -25.25 6.53 7.38
N ASN A 244 -25.00 6.34 8.68
CA ASN A 244 -24.11 7.21 9.45
C ASN A 244 -22.64 7.04 8.99
N GLU A 245 -22.25 5.81 8.72
CA GLU A 245 -20.94 5.51 8.16
C GLU A 245 -20.77 6.09 6.75
N LYS A 246 -21.82 6.06 5.92
CA LYS A 246 -21.79 6.70 4.59
C LYS A 246 -21.57 8.21 4.70
N GLU A 247 -22.24 8.88 5.63
CA GLU A 247 -22.02 10.32 5.88
C GLU A 247 -20.59 10.59 6.35
N SER A 248 -20.09 9.83 7.31
CA SER A 248 -18.72 9.96 7.81
C SER A 248 -17.68 9.72 6.71
N LEU A 249 -17.92 8.73 5.84
CA LEU A 249 -17.05 8.43 4.68
C LEU A 249 -17.08 9.56 3.63
N LYS A 250 -18.18 10.29 3.46
CA LYS A 250 -18.22 11.50 2.61
C LYS A 250 -17.30 12.58 3.16
N ILE A 251 -17.29 12.78 4.48
CA ILE A 251 -16.42 13.75 5.16
C ILE A 251 -14.95 13.32 5.00
N LEU A 252 -14.64 12.05 5.29
CA LEU A 252 -13.30 11.48 5.08
C LEU A 252 -12.83 11.71 3.64
N ASN A 253 -13.69 11.37 2.66
CA ASN A 253 -13.37 11.52 1.24
C ASN A 253 -13.03 12.98 0.87
N LYS A 254 -13.80 13.94 1.39
CA LYS A 254 -13.56 15.37 1.18
C LYS A 254 -12.22 15.82 1.77
N GLU A 255 -11.93 15.43 3.01
CA GLU A 255 -10.70 15.81 3.70
C GLU A 255 -9.46 15.17 3.03
N MET A 256 -9.52 13.91 2.66
CA MET A 256 -8.45 13.25 1.93
C MET A 256 -8.18 13.92 0.58
N LYS A 257 -9.25 14.32 -0.15
CA LYS A 257 -9.12 15.05 -1.41
C LYS A 257 -8.48 16.42 -1.23
N ASN A 258 -8.83 17.13 -0.15
CA ASN A 258 -8.25 18.44 0.17
C ASN A 258 -6.75 18.33 0.47
N ILE A 259 -6.30 17.29 1.19
CA ILE A 259 -4.91 17.11 1.58
C ILE A 259 -4.08 16.57 0.41
N LEU A 260 -4.53 15.52 -0.24
CA LEU A 260 -3.75 14.76 -1.24
C LEU A 260 -3.93 15.26 -2.68
N GLY A 261 -4.97 16.05 -2.95
CA GLY A 261 -5.23 16.64 -4.27
C GLY A 261 -5.37 15.60 -5.38
N LYS A 262 -4.53 15.70 -6.40
CA LYS A 262 -4.52 14.81 -7.58
C LYS A 262 -4.19 13.35 -7.26
N HIS A 263 -3.48 13.09 -6.19
CA HIS A 263 -3.06 11.75 -5.80
C HIS A 263 -4.20 10.91 -5.21
N TYR A 264 -5.26 11.56 -4.71
CA TYR A 264 -6.34 10.85 -4.07
C TYR A 264 -7.36 10.32 -5.08
N MET A 265 -7.54 9.00 -5.12
CA MET A 265 -8.40 8.29 -6.07
C MET A 265 -9.79 7.98 -5.51
N GLY A 266 -10.00 8.09 -4.19
CA GLY A 266 -11.26 7.79 -3.55
C GLY A 266 -11.15 6.76 -2.43
N TYR A 267 -12.31 6.21 -2.00
CA TYR A 267 -12.32 5.21 -0.94
C TYR A 267 -13.01 3.91 -1.37
N LYS A 268 -12.68 2.84 -0.66
CA LYS A 268 -13.39 1.55 -0.69
C LYS A 268 -13.69 1.11 0.73
N ALA A 269 -14.85 0.47 0.92
CA ALA A 269 -15.18 -0.17 2.18
C ALA A 269 -15.08 -1.69 2.01
N VAL A 270 -14.44 -2.31 2.98
CA VAL A 270 -14.19 -3.76 3.01
C VAL A 270 -14.32 -4.28 4.43
N SER A 271 -14.45 -5.59 4.59
CA SER A 271 -14.20 -6.26 5.86
C SER A 271 -13.16 -7.37 5.66
N ALA A 272 -11.92 -7.06 6.01
CA ALA A 272 -10.82 -8.02 5.92
C ALA A 272 -11.06 -9.23 6.82
N GLN A 273 -11.74 -9.04 7.95
CA GLN A 273 -12.06 -10.11 8.88
C GLN A 273 -13.02 -11.14 8.26
N MET A 274 -14.08 -10.68 7.58
CA MET A 274 -15.00 -11.57 6.87
C MET A 274 -14.29 -12.29 5.71
N ALA A 275 -13.54 -11.53 4.91
CA ALA A 275 -12.76 -12.09 3.81
C ALA A 275 -11.78 -13.16 4.32
N PHE A 276 -11.13 -12.91 5.46
CA PHE A 276 -10.22 -13.87 6.09
C PHE A 276 -10.96 -15.17 6.47
N TYR A 277 -12.12 -15.07 7.13
CA TYR A 277 -12.89 -16.27 7.48
C TYR A 277 -13.39 -17.05 6.25
N GLY A 278 -13.73 -16.36 5.17
CA GLY A 278 -14.10 -17.02 3.91
C GLY A 278 -12.93 -17.76 3.26
N LEU A 279 -11.73 -17.19 3.30
CA LEU A 279 -10.55 -17.71 2.58
C LEU A 279 -9.70 -18.69 3.40
N ALA A 280 -9.62 -18.53 4.73
CA ALA A 280 -8.75 -19.32 5.58
C ALA A 280 -9.13 -20.81 5.54
N SER A 281 -8.16 -21.70 5.32
CA SER A 281 -8.32 -23.14 5.25
C SER A 281 -7.41 -23.92 6.20
N ALA A 282 -6.28 -23.34 6.59
CA ALA A 282 -5.29 -23.94 7.47
C ALA A 282 -5.38 -23.30 8.87
N LEU A 283 -6.37 -23.70 9.65
CA LEU A 283 -6.63 -23.20 10.99
C LEU A 283 -6.58 -24.32 12.02
N ILE A 284 -6.05 -24.01 13.19
CA ILE A 284 -6.08 -24.93 14.35
C ILE A 284 -7.51 -24.95 14.89
N PRO A 285 -8.17 -26.13 15.01
CA PRO A 285 -9.59 -26.22 15.41
C PRO A 285 -9.93 -25.55 16.76
N GLU A 286 -8.98 -25.47 17.68
CA GLU A 286 -9.16 -24.88 19.02
C GLU A 286 -8.88 -23.35 19.00
N SER A 287 -8.35 -22.82 17.90
CA SER A 287 -8.00 -21.40 17.79
C SER A 287 -9.24 -20.49 17.73
N ASP A 288 -9.08 -19.24 18.13
CA ASP A 288 -10.13 -18.24 18.03
C ASP A 288 -10.52 -17.95 16.58
N PHE A 289 -9.56 -18.00 15.65
CA PHE A 289 -9.84 -17.87 14.21
C PHE A 289 -10.78 -18.96 13.71
N TYR A 290 -10.54 -20.22 14.10
CA TYR A 290 -11.40 -21.34 13.73
C TYR A 290 -12.81 -21.19 14.32
N LYS A 291 -12.93 -20.94 15.63
CA LYS A 291 -14.22 -20.77 16.32
C LYS A 291 -15.04 -19.63 15.71
N ASN A 292 -14.40 -18.50 15.44
CA ASN A 292 -15.07 -17.36 14.83
C ASN A 292 -15.49 -17.66 13.38
N LYS A 293 -14.62 -18.30 12.58
CA LYS A 293 -14.99 -18.76 11.23
C LYS A 293 -16.24 -19.64 11.28
N GLN A 294 -16.34 -20.60 12.19
CA GLN A 294 -17.52 -21.46 12.29
C GLN A 294 -18.79 -20.66 12.56
N LYS A 295 -18.76 -19.70 13.50
CA LYS A 295 -19.90 -18.82 13.79
C LYS A 295 -20.37 -18.03 12.55
N PHE A 296 -19.44 -17.57 11.72
CA PHE A 296 -19.79 -16.86 10.48
C PHE A 296 -20.39 -17.81 9.44
N LEU A 297 -19.83 -19.00 9.27
CA LEU A 297 -20.33 -19.98 8.30
C LEU A 297 -21.72 -20.53 8.66
N GLU A 298 -22.04 -20.68 9.95
CA GLU A 298 -23.37 -21.11 10.40
C GLU A 298 -24.47 -20.14 9.94
N VAL A 299 -24.25 -18.83 10.09
CA VAL A 299 -25.25 -17.82 9.71
C VAL A 299 -25.43 -17.74 8.19
N PHE A 300 -24.37 -17.91 7.41
CA PHE A 300 -24.48 -17.88 5.94
C PHE A 300 -25.08 -19.17 5.33
N LYS A 301 -25.07 -20.28 6.05
CA LYS A 301 -25.74 -21.53 5.64
C LYS A 301 -27.24 -21.53 5.88
N GLU A 302 -27.72 -20.69 6.81
CA GLU A 302 -29.16 -20.55 7.10
C GLU A 302 -29.88 -19.66 6.07
N GLU A 303 -29.16 -18.97 5.19
CA GLU A 303 -29.69 -18.03 4.18
C GLU A 303 -29.73 -18.64 2.75
N GLU A 304 -29.25 -19.86 2.53
CA GLU A 304 -29.41 -20.67 1.32
C GLU A 304 -30.66 -21.57 1.42
#